data_40992d4d21c5e630b208a7ff08081ba5
#
_entry.id   40992d4d21c5e630b208a7ff08081ba5
#
_cell.length_a   1.000
_cell.length_b   1.000
_cell.length_c   1.000
_cell.angle_alpha   90.00
_cell.angle_beta   90.00
_cell.angle_gamma   90.00
#
_symmetry.space_group_name_H-M   'P 1'
#
loop_
_entity.id
_entity.type
_entity.pdbx_description
1 polymer ?
#
loop_
_entity_poly.entity_id
_entity_poly.type
_entity_poly.pdbx_seq_one_letter_code
_entity_poly.pdbx_strand_id
1 'polypeptide(L)'
;RLVDGEGPNLLLLHGLGEATPEAPPTQVAQSWQGPIYGLDFTGHGDSSIPRGGGYTSETLVADADAALRHVGSAVLVGRGLGAYVALLLAGLRSAQVPGVVLSDGPGIAGGGTEPGSPSIVAPAEQWAGTPDPWALTDLATDVRPQDYAQAFARFVLTAHPNRHPLWVCAHVRPPWLEAVVDEAGVLEGSIPDALTDLERDLA
;
A
#
# COMPACT_ATOMS: atom_id res chain seq x y z
N ARG A 1 5.54 -7.57 13.90
CA ARG A 1 4.61 -6.84 14.79
C ARG A 1 5.35 -5.71 15.46
N LEU A 2 4.82 -4.50 15.32
CA LEU A 2 5.43 -3.26 15.85
C LEU A 2 4.84 -2.89 17.23
N VAL A 3 3.52 -3.03 17.39
CA VAL A 3 2.80 -2.66 18.61
C VAL A 3 1.75 -3.73 18.92
N ASP A 4 1.62 -4.04 20.21
CA ASP A 4 0.52 -4.81 20.77
C ASP A 4 -0.67 -3.88 21.05
N GLY A 5 -1.89 -4.39 20.95
CA GLY A 5 -3.11 -3.63 21.22
C GLY A 5 -4.32 -4.53 21.30
N GLU A 6 -5.44 -3.96 21.72
CA GLU A 6 -6.75 -4.62 21.73
C GLU A 6 -7.65 -3.97 20.69
N GLY A 7 -8.13 -4.75 19.73
CA GLY A 7 -8.95 -4.25 18.63
C GLY A 7 -8.57 -4.83 17.27
N PRO A 8 -9.03 -4.22 16.18
CA PRO A 8 -8.72 -4.67 14.82
C PRO A 8 -7.23 -4.50 14.49
N ASN A 9 -6.70 -5.38 13.65
CA ASN A 9 -5.31 -5.28 13.21
C ASN A 9 -5.12 -4.16 12.19
N LEU A 10 -3.95 -3.53 12.21
CA LEU A 10 -3.47 -2.58 11.20
C LEU A 10 -2.20 -3.14 10.55
N LEU A 11 -2.13 -3.09 9.22
CA LEU A 11 -0.94 -3.49 8.45
C LEU A 11 -0.39 -2.29 7.68
N LEU A 12 0.86 -1.94 7.98
CA LEU A 12 1.61 -0.87 7.30
C LEU A 12 2.35 -1.45 6.10
N LEU A 13 2.21 -0.78 4.95
CA LEU A 13 2.88 -1.07 3.69
C LEU A 13 3.72 0.15 3.28
N HIS A 14 5.03 -0.02 3.24
CA HIS A 14 5.99 1.07 3.01
C HIS A 14 6.10 1.51 1.55
N GLY A 15 6.75 2.66 1.30
CA GLY A 15 7.04 3.18 -0.02
C GLY A 15 8.25 2.54 -0.69
N LEU A 16 8.46 2.90 -1.97
CA LEU A 16 9.59 2.41 -2.76
C LEU A 16 10.92 2.78 -2.11
N GLY A 17 11.79 1.80 -1.91
CA GLY A 17 13.11 1.99 -1.31
C GLY A 17 13.10 2.19 0.21
N GLU A 18 11.93 2.17 0.83
CA GLU A 18 11.78 2.21 2.29
C GLU A 18 11.76 0.79 2.88
N ALA A 19 11.64 0.70 4.18
CA ALA A 19 11.42 -0.52 4.95
C ALA A 19 10.40 -0.25 6.06
N THR A 20 9.92 -1.30 6.69
CA THR A 20 9.12 -1.20 7.91
C THR A 20 9.91 -0.44 8.98
N PRO A 21 9.38 0.64 9.56
CA PRO A 21 10.07 1.36 10.63
C PRO A 21 10.11 0.52 11.91
N GLU A 22 11.10 0.75 12.77
CA GLU A 22 11.20 0.08 14.09
C GLU A 22 10.00 0.36 15.00
N ALA A 23 9.36 1.52 14.83
CA ALA A 23 8.13 1.89 15.51
C ALA A 23 7.15 2.55 14.50
N PRO A 24 5.84 2.40 14.67
CA PRO A 24 4.88 3.01 13.77
C PRO A 24 4.98 4.54 13.81
N PRO A 25 4.66 5.24 12.70
CA PRO A 25 4.58 6.69 12.70
C PRO A 25 3.69 7.22 13.83
N THR A 26 4.11 8.29 14.48
CA THR A 26 3.42 8.83 15.66
C THR A 26 1.93 9.07 15.43
N GLN A 27 1.56 9.63 14.28
CA GLN A 27 0.17 9.86 13.91
C GLN A 27 -0.66 8.57 13.78
N VAL A 28 -0.04 7.46 13.37
CA VAL A 28 -0.71 6.15 13.33
C VAL A 28 -0.85 5.57 14.73
N ALA A 29 0.24 5.56 15.50
CA ALA A 29 0.26 5.04 16.87
C ALA A 29 -0.69 5.76 17.82
N GLN A 30 -0.95 7.05 17.60
CA GLN A 30 -1.89 7.84 18.41
C GLN A 30 -3.36 7.67 18.01
N SER A 31 -3.62 7.20 16.80
CA SER A 31 -4.98 7.10 16.23
C SER A 31 -5.46 5.67 16.04
N TRP A 32 -4.72 4.67 16.54
CA TRP A 32 -5.10 3.27 16.43
C TRP A 32 -4.81 2.52 17.72
N GLN A 33 -5.81 1.82 18.24
CA GLN A 33 -5.71 1.09 19.54
C GLN A 33 -5.35 -0.39 19.35
N GLY A 34 -5.64 -0.95 18.17
CA GLY A 34 -5.37 -2.36 17.88
C GLY A 34 -3.89 -2.66 17.59
N PRO A 35 -3.56 -3.92 17.37
CA PRO A 35 -2.19 -4.32 17.00
C PRO A 35 -1.76 -3.70 15.67
N ILE A 36 -0.49 -3.26 15.58
CA ILE A 36 0.11 -2.68 14.38
C ILE A 36 1.21 -3.61 13.88
N TYR A 37 1.12 -3.99 12.63
CA TYR A 37 2.10 -4.80 11.90
C TYR A 37 2.74 -3.97 10.78
N GLY A 38 3.94 -4.34 10.38
CA GLY A 38 4.59 -3.83 9.18
C GLY A 38 5.09 -4.97 8.33
N LEU A 39 5.15 -4.76 7.04
CA LEU A 39 5.67 -5.69 6.05
C LEU A 39 6.83 -5.05 5.30
N ASP A 40 7.96 -5.73 5.26
CA ASP A 40 8.99 -5.45 4.27
C ASP A 40 8.67 -6.20 2.99
N PHE A 41 8.47 -5.49 1.90
CA PHE A 41 8.27 -6.10 0.60
C PHE A 41 9.51 -6.84 0.12
N THR A 42 9.33 -7.88 -0.68
CA THR A 42 10.42 -8.55 -1.41
C THR A 42 11.36 -7.51 -2.04
N GLY A 43 12.66 -7.67 -1.82
CA GLY A 43 13.71 -6.73 -2.26
C GLY A 43 13.91 -5.52 -1.36
N HIS A 44 13.20 -5.40 -0.23
CA HIS A 44 13.30 -4.28 0.71
C HIS A 44 13.50 -4.78 2.14
N GLY A 45 14.04 -3.91 3.01
CA GLY A 45 14.22 -4.16 4.44
C GLY A 45 14.91 -5.49 4.71
N ASP A 46 14.33 -6.29 5.58
CA ASP A 46 14.84 -7.62 5.96
C ASP A 46 14.30 -8.75 5.07
N SER A 47 13.50 -8.43 4.03
CA SER A 47 12.97 -9.43 3.11
C SER A 47 14.01 -9.93 2.11
N SER A 48 13.73 -11.10 1.51
CA SER A 48 14.62 -11.75 0.56
C SER A 48 14.73 -10.95 -0.75
N ILE A 49 15.89 -11.10 -1.40
CA ILE A 49 16.14 -10.58 -2.75
C ILE A 49 16.05 -11.75 -3.72
N PRO A 50 15.10 -11.77 -4.67
CA PRO A 50 15.00 -12.82 -5.68
C PRO A 50 16.17 -12.73 -6.67
N ARG A 51 16.58 -13.89 -7.19
CA ARG A 51 17.61 -13.90 -8.25
C ARG A 51 16.96 -13.47 -9.57
N GLY A 52 17.49 -12.40 -10.17
CA GLY A 52 17.13 -11.99 -11.52
C GLY A 52 16.09 -10.87 -11.63
N GLY A 53 15.77 -10.16 -10.54
CA GLY A 53 14.81 -9.03 -10.60
C GLY A 53 13.39 -9.48 -10.90
N GLY A 54 12.65 -8.67 -11.66
CA GLY A 54 11.27 -8.98 -12.06
C GLY A 54 10.22 -8.56 -11.02
N TYR A 55 10.44 -7.41 -10.41
CA TYR A 55 9.51 -6.83 -9.45
C TYR A 55 8.35 -6.15 -10.16
N THR A 56 7.13 -6.46 -9.74
CA THR A 56 5.91 -5.78 -10.16
C THR A 56 5.04 -5.49 -8.96
N SER A 57 4.09 -4.56 -9.10
CA SER A 57 3.13 -4.28 -8.03
C SER A 57 2.34 -5.53 -7.64
N GLU A 58 2.02 -6.43 -8.57
CA GLU A 58 1.31 -7.70 -8.31
C GLU A 58 2.15 -8.68 -7.48
N THR A 59 3.47 -8.70 -7.67
CA THR A 59 4.38 -9.49 -6.82
C THR A 59 4.30 -8.99 -5.38
N LEU A 60 4.31 -7.67 -5.18
CA LEU A 60 4.18 -7.07 -3.85
C LEU A 60 2.79 -7.25 -3.25
N VAL A 61 1.74 -7.32 -4.08
CA VAL A 61 0.38 -7.71 -3.62
C VAL A 61 0.40 -9.14 -3.07
N ALA A 62 1.16 -10.06 -3.67
CA ALA A 62 1.30 -11.41 -3.16
C ALA A 62 2.03 -11.45 -1.80
N ASP A 63 3.05 -10.60 -1.59
CA ASP A 63 3.70 -10.43 -0.29
C ASP A 63 2.70 -9.94 0.77
N ALA A 64 1.95 -8.89 0.42
CA ALA A 64 0.94 -8.31 1.31
C ALA A 64 -0.22 -9.26 1.60
N ASP A 65 -0.64 -10.10 0.63
CA ASP A 65 -1.63 -11.16 0.83
C ASP A 65 -1.12 -12.26 1.78
N ALA A 66 0.16 -12.60 1.70
CA ALA A 66 0.78 -13.53 2.63
C ALA A 66 0.82 -12.97 4.06
N ALA A 67 1.16 -11.69 4.21
CA ALA A 67 1.11 -11.01 5.50
C ALA A 67 -0.33 -10.93 6.04
N LEU A 68 -1.31 -10.57 5.20
CA LEU A 68 -2.72 -10.53 5.58
C LEU A 68 -3.23 -11.88 6.06
N ARG A 69 -2.84 -12.98 5.40
CA ARG A 69 -3.18 -14.33 5.86
C ARG A 69 -2.57 -14.68 7.22
N HIS A 70 -1.41 -14.12 7.53
CA HIS A 70 -0.75 -14.34 8.82
C HIS A 70 -1.42 -13.55 9.95
N VAL A 71 -1.80 -12.30 9.71
CA VAL A 71 -2.40 -11.42 10.73
C VAL A 71 -3.92 -11.56 10.81
N GLY A 72 -4.55 -12.11 9.79
CA GLY A 72 -6.01 -12.19 9.66
C GLY A 72 -6.60 -10.93 9.02
N SER A 73 -7.83 -10.54 9.43
CA SER A 73 -8.42 -9.28 8.94
C SER A 73 -7.64 -8.07 9.44
N ALA A 74 -7.38 -7.09 8.57
CA ALA A 74 -6.64 -5.88 8.92
C ALA A 74 -7.07 -4.68 8.08
N VAL A 75 -7.04 -3.49 8.69
CA VAL A 75 -7.01 -2.22 7.96
C VAL A 75 -5.61 -2.04 7.37
N LEU A 76 -5.54 -1.56 6.13
CA LEU A 76 -4.27 -1.31 5.46
C LEU A 76 -3.94 0.18 5.47
N VAL A 77 -2.71 0.53 5.80
CA VAL A 77 -2.16 1.88 5.59
C VAL A 77 -0.99 1.76 4.63
N GLY A 78 -1.21 2.20 3.41
CA GLY A 78 -0.19 2.20 2.36
C GLY A 78 0.45 3.57 2.18
N ARG A 79 1.77 3.60 2.04
CA ARG A 79 2.57 4.77 1.78
C ARG A 79 3.26 4.68 0.41
N GLY A 80 3.09 5.68 -0.47
CA GLY A 80 3.77 5.69 -1.77
C GLY A 80 3.43 4.48 -2.65
N LEU A 81 4.44 3.66 -2.99
CA LEU A 81 4.23 2.37 -3.66
C LEU A 81 3.27 1.47 -2.88
N GLY A 82 3.43 1.42 -1.55
CA GLY A 82 2.55 0.64 -0.67
C GLY A 82 1.09 1.10 -0.70
N ALA A 83 0.80 2.35 -1.06
CA ALA A 83 -0.57 2.82 -1.26
C ALA A 83 -1.24 2.13 -2.46
N TYR A 84 -0.52 2.00 -3.57
CA TYR A 84 -1.03 1.27 -4.74
C TYR A 84 -1.24 -0.21 -4.44
N VAL A 85 -0.26 -0.85 -3.79
CA VAL A 85 -0.36 -2.26 -3.35
C VAL A 85 -1.54 -2.45 -2.38
N ALA A 86 -1.74 -1.53 -1.43
CA ALA A 86 -2.85 -1.57 -0.48
C ALA A 86 -4.21 -1.51 -1.18
N LEU A 87 -4.36 -0.64 -2.17
CA LEU A 87 -5.59 -0.54 -2.96
C LEU A 87 -5.90 -1.86 -3.69
N LEU A 88 -4.90 -2.43 -4.36
CA LEU A 88 -5.07 -3.69 -5.09
C LEU A 88 -5.45 -4.83 -4.13
N LEU A 89 -4.73 -4.97 -3.01
CA LEU A 89 -5.02 -6.00 -2.02
C LEU A 89 -6.42 -5.82 -1.40
N ALA A 90 -6.81 -4.59 -1.06
CA ALA A 90 -8.13 -4.30 -0.51
C ALA A 90 -9.26 -4.71 -1.47
N GLY A 91 -9.11 -4.44 -2.76
CA GLY A 91 -10.07 -4.89 -3.77
C GLY A 91 -10.12 -6.41 -3.94
N LEU A 92 -8.97 -7.08 -3.88
CA LEU A 92 -8.87 -8.54 -3.98
C LEU A 92 -9.36 -9.28 -2.73
N ARG A 93 -9.21 -8.70 -1.55
CA ARG A 93 -9.51 -9.30 -0.24
C ARG A 93 -10.48 -8.44 0.57
N SER A 94 -11.46 -7.85 -0.07
CA SER A 94 -12.39 -6.92 0.57
C SER A 94 -13.10 -7.48 1.81
N ALA A 95 -13.35 -8.78 1.86
CA ALA A 95 -13.91 -9.42 3.07
C ALA A 95 -12.93 -9.45 4.27
N GLN A 96 -11.62 -9.35 4.03
CA GLN A 96 -10.57 -9.38 5.06
C GLN A 96 -9.94 -8.01 5.29
N VAL A 97 -10.17 -7.06 4.37
CA VAL A 97 -9.67 -5.69 4.46
C VAL A 97 -10.87 -4.74 4.63
N PRO A 98 -11.27 -4.46 5.88
CA PRO A 98 -12.43 -3.62 6.15
C PRO A 98 -12.19 -2.13 5.91
N GLY A 99 -10.94 -1.72 5.68
CA GLY A 99 -10.58 -0.34 5.38
C GLY A 99 -9.16 -0.20 4.83
N VAL A 100 -8.94 0.85 4.02
CA VAL A 100 -7.65 1.15 3.42
C VAL A 100 -7.40 2.65 3.37
N VAL A 101 -6.20 3.06 3.75
CA VAL A 101 -5.72 4.45 3.75
C VAL A 101 -4.54 4.54 2.79
N LEU A 102 -4.66 5.43 1.79
CA LEU A 102 -3.65 5.68 0.76
C LEU A 102 -2.94 7.00 1.06
N SER A 103 -1.62 6.99 1.26
CA SER A 103 -0.86 8.18 1.66
C SER A 103 0.35 8.46 0.78
N ASP A 104 0.84 9.70 0.84
CA ASP A 104 2.04 10.13 0.14
C ASP A 104 3.26 9.31 0.52
N GLY A 105 4.15 9.10 -0.46
CA GLY A 105 5.42 8.45 -0.23
C GLY A 105 6.18 8.14 -1.50
N PRO A 106 7.41 7.61 -1.36
CA PRO A 106 8.21 7.21 -2.51
C PRO A 106 7.50 6.17 -3.38
N GLY A 107 7.62 6.37 -4.70
CA GLY A 107 7.05 5.46 -5.68
C GLY A 107 5.54 5.58 -5.87
N ILE A 108 4.88 6.63 -5.38
CA ILE A 108 3.42 6.83 -5.56
C ILE A 108 3.02 6.98 -7.03
N ALA A 109 3.87 7.60 -7.85
CA ALA A 109 3.56 7.85 -9.26
C ALA A 109 3.63 6.59 -10.13
N GLY A 110 4.61 5.72 -9.89
CA GLY A 110 4.91 4.60 -10.79
C GLY A 110 5.40 5.05 -12.17
N GLY A 111 5.30 4.18 -13.16
CA GLY A 111 5.76 4.39 -14.53
C GLY A 111 4.76 5.06 -15.47
N GLY A 112 3.64 5.57 -14.94
CA GLY A 112 2.59 6.17 -15.76
C GLY A 112 1.39 5.25 -15.99
N THR A 113 0.54 5.63 -16.95
CA THR A 113 -0.74 4.94 -17.20
C THR A 113 -0.68 3.90 -18.32
N GLU A 114 0.37 3.97 -19.16
CA GLU A 114 0.55 3.09 -20.32
C GLU A 114 1.99 2.58 -20.37
N PRO A 115 2.22 1.38 -20.95
CA PRO A 115 3.58 0.88 -21.17
C PRO A 115 4.38 1.84 -22.06
N GLY A 116 5.55 2.24 -21.58
CA GLY A 116 6.52 3.03 -22.34
C GLY A 116 7.66 2.15 -22.83
N SER A 117 8.57 2.76 -23.62
CA SER A 117 9.90 2.18 -23.90
C SER A 117 10.92 2.88 -23.01
N PRO A 118 11.06 2.48 -21.75
CA PRO A 118 12.07 3.05 -20.90
C PRO A 118 13.46 2.71 -21.45
N SER A 119 14.39 3.64 -21.33
CA SER A 119 15.79 3.29 -21.49
C SER A 119 16.12 2.21 -20.42
N ILE A 120 16.71 1.11 -20.83
CA ILE A 120 17.12 0.06 -19.90
C ILE A 120 18.18 0.67 -18.98
N VAL A 121 17.81 0.92 -17.72
CA VAL A 121 18.73 1.34 -16.68
C VAL A 121 19.26 0.07 -16.04
N ALA A 122 20.54 -0.24 -16.29
CA ALA A 122 21.21 -1.32 -15.58
C ALA A 122 21.65 -0.79 -14.19
N PRO A 123 21.23 -1.41 -13.08
CA PRO A 123 21.77 -1.08 -11.77
C PRO A 123 23.27 -1.30 -11.70
N ALA A 124 23.95 -0.54 -10.83
CA ALA A 124 25.39 -0.73 -10.64
C ALA A 124 25.68 -2.13 -10.07
N GLU A 125 26.58 -2.88 -10.72
CA GLU A 125 26.91 -4.28 -10.39
C GLU A 125 27.44 -4.50 -8.95
N GLN A 126 27.76 -3.45 -8.21
CA GLN A 126 28.40 -3.51 -6.90
C GLN A 126 27.43 -3.37 -5.72
N TRP A 127 26.13 -3.25 -5.95
CA TRP A 127 25.17 -3.13 -4.87
C TRP A 127 24.67 -4.51 -4.42
N ALA A 128 24.98 -4.85 -3.17
CA ALA A 128 24.46 -6.05 -2.53
C ALA A 128 23.68 -5.63 -1.26
N GLY A 129 22.41 -5.95 -1.20
CA GLY A 129 21.55 -5.65 -0.07
C GLY A 129 20.26 -4.94 -0.46
N THR A 130 19.47 -4.61 0.56
CA THR A 130 18.18 -3.94 0.40
C THR A 130 18.33 -2.42 0.60
N PRO A 131 17.52 -1.58 -0.10
CA PRO A 131 16.62 -2.02 -1.18
C PRO A 131 17.40 -2.51 -2.40
N ASP A 132 16.91 -3.59 -3.02
CA ASP A 132 17.49 -4.10 -4.27
C ASP A 132 17.38 -3.06 -5.38
N PRO A 133 18.49 -2.68 -6.07
CA PRO A 133 18.45 -1.72 -7.17
C PRO A 133 17.50 -2.10 -8.31
N TRP A 134 17.30 -3.40 -8.55
CA TRP A 134 16.33 -3.87 -9.52
C TRP A 134 14.90 -3.60 -9.08
N ALA A 135 14.60 -3.76 -7.78
CA ALA A 135 13.29 -3.39 -7.24
C ALA A 135 13.02 -1.89 -7.43
N LEU A 136 14.01 -1.03 -7.16
CA LEU A 136 13.87 0.41 -7.36
C LEU A 136 13.58 0.76 -8.83
N THR A 137 14.27 0.10 -9.77
CA THR A 137 14.12 0.37 -11.20
C THR A 137 12.78 -0.17 -11.73
N ASP A 138 12.48 -1.44 -11.48
CA ASP A 138 11.29 -2.10 -11.98
C ASP A 138 10.01 -1.42 -11.44
N LEU A 139 9.94 -1.20 -10.14
CA LEU A 139 8.77 -0.64 -9.49
C LEU A 139 8.59 0.87 -9.72
N ALA A 140 9.67 1.61 -9.99
CA ALA A 140 9.56 3.01 -10.40
C ALA A 140 8.96 3.17 -11.80
N THR A 141 9.13 2.16 -12.66
CA THR A 141 8.63 2.14 -14.04
C THR A 141 7.38 1.29 -14.24
N ASP A 142 6.91 0.64 -13.18
CA ASP A 142 5.73 -0.20 -13.19
C ASP A 142 4.46 0.60 -13.52
N VAL A 143 3.70 0.12 -14.50
CA VAL A 143 2.55 0.83 -15.08
C VAL A 143 1.35 0.77 -14.14
N ARG A 144 0.66 1.90 -13.98
CA ARG A 144 -0.54 2.02 -13.13
C ARG A 144 -1.71 2.62 -13.90
N PRO A 145 -2.45 1.80 -14.67
CA PRO A 145 -3.60 2.26 -15.44
C PRO A 145 -4.70 2.82 -14.52
N GLN A 146 -5.33 3.91 -14.96
CA GLN A 146 -6.39 4.58 -14.21
C GLN A 146 -7.62 3.68 -14.03
N ASP A 147 -8.07 3.04 -15.11
CA ASP A 147 -9.22 2.14 -15.11
C ASP A 147 -9.02 0.90 -14.23
N TYR A 148 -7.78 0.41 -14.16
CA TYR A 148 -7.40 -0.68 -13.26
C TYR A 148 -7.53 -0.26 -11.80
N ALA A 149 -6.95 0.88 -11.41
CA ALA A 149 -7.06 1.41 -10.06
C ALA A 149 -8.52 1.71 -9.66
N GLN A 150 -9.32 2.29 -10.58
CA GLN A 150 -10.75 2.52 -10.37
C GLN A 150 -11.53 1.23 -10.14
N ALA A 151 -11.22 0.18 -10.90
CA ALA A 151 -11.90 -1.11 -10.73
C ALA A 151 -11.68 -1.66 -9.32
N PHE A 152 -10.45 -1.58 -8.78
CA PHE A 152 -10.16 -2.00 -7.41
C PHE A 152 -10.83 -1.12 -6.35
N ALA A 153 -10.85 0.20 -6.56
CA ALA A 153 -11.59 1.11 -5.68
C ALA A 153 -13.09 0.73 -5.62
N ARG A 154 -13.70 0.44 -6.77
CA ARG A 154 -15.10 -0.01 -6.85
C ARG A 154 -15.33 -1.34 -6.14
N PHE A 155 -14.38 -2.29 -6.21
CA PHE A 155 -14.49 -3.55 -5.46
C PHE A 155 -14.51 -3.31 -3.95
N VAL A 156 -13.63 -2.42 -3.44
CA VAL A 156 -13.61 -2.03 -2.03
C VAL A 156 -14.95 -1.38 -1.62
N LEU A 157 -15.40 -0.38 -2.36
CA LEU A 157 -16.62 0.37 -2.06
C LEU A 157 -17.88 -0.51 -2.13
N THR A 158 -17.96 -1.39 -3.13
CA THR A 158 -19.11 -2.30 -3.30
C THR A 158 -19.20 -3.34 -2.19
N ALA A 159 -18.06 -3.78 -1.66
CA ALA A 159 -18.03 -4.76 -0.56
C ALA A 159 -18.47 -4.15 0.79
N HIS A 160 -18.42 -2.82 0.92
CA HIS A 160 -18.73 -2.11 2.16
C HIS A 160 -19.71 -0.95 1.95
N PRO A 161 -20.94 -1.20 1.46
CA PRO A 161 -21.86 -0.16 0.96
C PRO A 161 -22.35 0.83 2.01
N ASN A 162 -22.23 0.52 3.29
CA ASN A 162 -22.70 1.36 4.40
C ASN A 162 -21.56 1.96 5.24
N ARG A 163 -20.32 1.95 4.70
CA ARG A 163 -19.11 2.43 5.37
C ARG A 163 -18.28 3.26 4.41
N HIS A 164 -17.26 3.91 4.94
CA HIS A 164 -16.25 4.63 4.18
C HIS A 164 -14.91 3.89 4.23
N PRO A 165 -14.78 2.76 3.51
CA PRO A 165 -13.63 1.87 3.64
C PRO A 165 -12.37 2.40 2.95
N LEU A 166 -12.47 3.42 2.08
CA LEU A 166 -11.37 3.91 1.26
C LEU A 166 -11.11 5.40 1.49
N TRP A 167 -9.92 5.67 2.02
CA TRP A 167 -9.44 7.01 2.33
C TRP A 167 -8.21 7.37 1.54
N VAL A 168 -8.16 8.58 0.99
CA VAL A 168 -7.00 9.15 0.32
C VAL A 168 -6.46 10.31 1.15
N CYS A 169 -5.28 10.08 1.74
CA CYS A 169 -4.55 11.01 2.59
C CYS A 169 -3.25 11.49 1.92
N ALA A 170 -3.22 11.45 0.58
CA ALA A 170 -2.09 11.87 -0.24
C ALA A 170 -2.34 13.24 -0.88
N HIS A 171 -1.30 14.06 -1.02
CA HIS A 171 -1.33 15.35 -1.73
C HIS A 171 -0.82 15.20 -3.16
N VAL A 172 0.13 14.28 -3.38
CA VAL A 172 0.61 13.94 -4.72
C VAL A 172 -0.43 13.07 -5.41
N ARG A 173 -0.94 13.54 -6.55
CA ARG A 173 -2.05 12.93 -7.29
C ARG A 173 -1.58 12.41 -8.66
N PRO A 174 -0.92 11.25 -8.74
CA PRO A 174 -0.70 10.63 -10.03
C PRO A 174 -2.04 10.23 -10.67
N PRO A 175 -2.11 10.06 -12.00
CA PRO A 175 -3.36 9.80 -12.71
C PRO A 175 -4.20 8.65 -12.15
N TRP A 176 -3.55 7.57 -11.70
CA TRP A 176 -4.26 6.44 -11.10
C TRP A 176 -4.97 6.82 -9.78
N LEU A 177 -4.35 7.70 -8.97
CA LEU A 177 -4.90 8.10 -7.69
C LEU A 177 -6.00 9.17 -7.85
N GLU A 178 -5.84 10.07 -8.82
CA GLU A 178 -6.92 11.01 -9.20
C GLU A 178 -8.17 10.23 -9.62
N ALA A 179 -8.01 9.21 -10.46
CA ALA A 179 -9.10 8.36 -10.88
C ALA A 179 -9.79 7.62 -9.71
N VAL A 180 -9.04 7.25 -8.67
CA VAL A 180 -9.60 6.67 -7.44
C VAL A 180 -10.38 7.71 -6.64
N VAL A 181 -9.86 8.94 -6.50
CA VAL A 181 -10.54 10.03 -5.78
C VAL A 181 -11.87 10.40 -6.42
N ASP A 182 -11.97 10.29 -7.74
CA ASP A 182 -13.21 10.57 -8.49
C ASP A 182 -14.33 9.54 -8.24
N GLU A 183 -14.03 8.39 -7.59
CA GLU A 183 -15.05 7.38 -7.28
C GLU A 183 -15.92 7.82 -6.09
N ALA A 184 -17.22 7.75 -6.29
CA ALA A 184 -18.20 8.11 -5.26
C ALA A 184 -18.09 7.19 -4.03
N GLY A 185 -17.84 7.77 -2.87
CA GLY A 185 -17.64 7.04 -1.61
C GLY A 185 -16.19 6.95 -1.14
N VAL A 186 -15.24 7.43 -1.94
CA VAL A 186 -13.87 7.68 -1.48
C VAL A 186 -13.85 8.95 -0.63
N LEU A 187 -13.22 8.90 0.52
CA LEU A 187 -13.02 10.07 1.38
C LEU A 187 -11.59 10.59 1.31
N GLU A 188 -11.46 11.89 1.50
CA GLU A 188 -10.18 12.57 1.59
C GLU A 188 -9.98 13.16 2.98
N GLY A 189 -8.75 13.15 3.50
CA GLY A 189 -8.47 13.72 4.81
C GLY A 189 -7.07 13.42 5.32
N SER A 190 -6.89 13.51 6.63
CA SER A 190 -5.64 13.15 7.29
C SER A 190 -5.65 11.65 7.68
N ILE A 191 -4.47 11.08 7.87
CA ILE A 191 -4.34 9.69 8.38
C ILE A 191 -5.02 9.53 9.74
N PRO A 192 -4.86 10.45 10.73
CA PRO A 192 -5.58 10.38 11.99
C PRO A 192 -7.11 10.36 11.85
N ASP A 193 -7.68 11.20 10.98
CA ASP A 193 -9.13 11.23 10.74
C ASP A 193 -9.61 9.90 10.14
N ALA A 194 -8.90 9.41 9.12
CA ALA A 194 -9.20 8.14 8.46
C ALA A 194 -9.18 6.96 9.45
N LEU A 195 -8.13 6.86 10.26
CA LEU A 195 -7.98 5.78 11.24
C LEU A 195 -9.05 5.84 12.33
N THR A 196 -9.37 7.04 12.82
CA THR A 196 -10.41 7.24 13.83
C THR A 196 -11.79 6.83 13.30
N ASP A 197 -12.08 7.17 12.05
CA ASP A 197 -13.34 6.81 11.40
C ASP A 197 -13.45 5.31 11.17
N LEU A 198 -12.39 4.69 10.64
CA LEU A 198 -12.32 3.25 10.40
C LEU A 198 -12.40 2.43 11.70
N GLU A 199 -11.73 2.87 12.77
CA GLU A 199 -11.79 2.18 14.06
C GLU A 199 -13.20 2.22 14.64
N ARG A 200 -13.88 3.38 14.57
CA ARG A 200 -15.29 3.53 15.00
C ARG A 200 -16.22 2.62 14.21
N ASP A 201 -16.01 2.45 12.91
CA ASP A 201 -16.84 1.60 12.05
C ASP A 201 -16.64 0.10 12.31
N LEU A 202 -15.55 -0.27 12.99
CA LEU A 202 -15.19 -1.65 13.31
C LEU A 202 -15.48 -2.04 14.76
N ALA A 203 -15.80 -1.05 15.62
CA ALA A 203 -16.14 -1.28 17.02
C ALA A 203 -17.60 -1.77 17.17
#